data_0c6d86b0b0e67c42f56aa82e43ab89f2
#
_entry.id   0c6d86b0b0e67c42f56aa82e43ab89f2
#
_cell.length_a   1.000
_cell.length_b   1.000
_cell.length_c   1.000
_cell.angle_alpha   90.00
_cell.angle_beta   90.00
_cell.angle_gamma   90.00
#
_symmetry.space_group_name_H-M   'P 1'
#
loop_
_entity.id
_entity.type
_entity.pdbx_description
1 polymer ?
#
loop_
_entity_poly.entity_id
_entity_poly.type
_entity_poly.pdbx_seq_one_letter_code
_entity_poly.pdbx_strand_id
1 'polypeptide(L)' 'MNQDRIAGQWKQLAGKIREKWGKITDDDLQRAEGSSEYLAGRIQERYGIARDVAKAQVKEFASQL' A
#
# COMPACT_ATOMS: atom_id res chain seq x y z
N MET A 1 -11.62 -7.02 -5.17
CA MET A 1 -12.26 -6.54 -3.94
C MET A 1 -11.39 -5.60 -3.19
N ASN A 2 -10.31 -6.12 -2.57
CA ASN A 2 -9.42 -5.25 -1.81
C ASN A 2 -8.78 -4.18 -2.67
N GLN A 3 -8.45 -4.53 -3.90
CA GLN A 3 -7.83 -3.58 -4.82
C GLN A 3 -8.81 -2.47 -5.20
N ASP A 4 -10.08 -2.82 -5.38
CA ASP A 4 -11.10 -1.83 -5.70
C ASP A 4 -11.30 -0.84 -4.56
N ARG A 5 -11.26 -1.33 -3.31
CA ARG A 5 -11.38 -0.46 -2.16
C ARG A 5 -10.22 0.51 -2.08
N ILE A 6 -9.01 -0.01 -2.28
CA ILE A 6 -7.81 0.82 -2.23
C ILE A 6 -7.86 1.88 -3.33
N ALA A 7 -8.19 1.47 -4.55
CA ALA A 7 -8.24 2.40 -5.66
C ALA A 7 -9.32 3.47 -5.44
N GLY A 8 -10.49 3.06 -4.96
CA GLY A 8 -11.60 3.98 -4.78
C GLY A 8 -11.39 5.01 -3.68
N GLN A 9 -10.51 4.72 -2.72
CA GLN A 9 -10.27 5.60 -1.58
C GLN A 9 -8.83 6.10 -1.52
N TRP A 10 -8.13 6.04 -2.66
CA TRP A 10 -6.69 6.27 -2.67
C TRP A 10 -6.27 7.58 -2.01
N LYS A 11 -6.94 8.67 -2.36
CA LYS A 11 -6.58 9.97 -1.80
C LYS A 11 -6.75 10.00 -0.28
N GLN A 12 -7.79 9.36 0.21
CA GLN A 12 -8.05 9.30 1.64
C GLN A 12 -7.09 8.38 2.35
N LEU A 13 -6.63 7.34 1.66
CA LEU A 13 -5.76 6.34 2.26
C LEU A 13 -4.30 6.75 2.27
N ALA A 14 -3.91 7.68 1.42
CA ALA A 14 -2.50 8.05 1.29
C ALA A 14 -1.88 8.41 2.63
N GLY A 15 -2.57 9.22 3.43
CA GLY A 15 -2.09 9.59 4.75
C GLY A 15 -1.99 8.41 5.70
N LYS A 16 -2.98 7.53 5.66
CA LYS A 16 -2.97 6.34 6.50
C LYS A 16 -1.87 5.36 6.11
N ILE A 17 -1.62 5.24 4.81
CA ILE A 17 -0.56 4.38 4.31
C ILE A 17 0.80 4.89 4.79
N ARG A 18 1.03 6.19 4.71
CA ARG A 18 2.28 6.76 5.17
C ARG A 18 2.45 6.63 6.69
N GLU A 19 1.35 6.68 7.41
CA GLU A 19 1.38 6.50 8.85
C GLU A 19 1.77 5.07 9.21
N LYS A 20 1.20 4.09 8.50
CA LYS A 20 1.50 2.69 8.75
C LYS A 20 2.89 2.29 8.24
N TRP A 21 3.25 2.76 7.06
CA TRP A 21 4.53 2.45 6.43
C TRP A 21 5.32 3.74 6.24
N GLY A 22 6.02 4.15 7.28
CA GLY A 22 6.72 5.42 7.28
C GLY A 22 7.81 5.54 6.23
N LYS A 23 8.31 4.41 5.71
CA LYS A 23 9.34 4.44 4.66
C LYS A 23 8.76 4.63 3.26
N ILE A 24 7.45 4.54 3.11
CA ILE A 24 6.79 4.80 1.83
C ILE A 24 6.73 6.32 1.64
N THR A 25 7.11 6.78 0.45
CA THR A 25 7.17 8.21 0.15
C THR A 25 5.94 8.65 -0.64
N ASP A 26 5.74 9.97 -0.71
CA ASP A 26 4.67 10.52 -1.55
C ASP A 26 4.84 10.11 -3.01
N ASP A 27 6.08 10.05 -3.48
CA ASP A 27 6.36 9.62 -4.84
C ASP A 27 5.93 8.17 -5.06
N ASP A 28 6.18 7.30 -4.09
CA ASP A 28 5.74 5.91 -4.17
C ASP A 28 4.22 5.83 -4.30
N LEU A 29 3.51 6.62 -3.50
CA LEU A 29 2.05 6.64 -3.53
C LEU A 29 1.51 7.17 -4.84
N GLN A 30 2.14 8.21 -5.36
CA GLN A 30 1.73 8.79 -6.62
C GLN A 30 1.91 7.80 -7.77
N ARG A 31 3.02 7.08 -7.77
CA ARG A 31 3.29 6.08 -8.80
C ARG A 31 2.37 4.87 -8.68
N ALA A 32 1.98 4.54 -7.45
CA ALA A 32 1.08 3.39 -7.24
C ALA A 32 -0.31 3.63 -7.83
N GLU A 33 -0.79 4.87 -7.76
CA GLU A 33 -2.08 5.25 -8.33
C GLU A 33 -3.22 4.31 -7.96
N GLY A 34 -3.25 3.89 -6.70
CA GLY A 34 -4.30 3.01 -6.22
C GLY A 34 -4.08 1.53 -6.46
N SER A 35 -2.93 1.15 -7.01
CA SER A 35 -2.62 -0.25 -7.23
C SER A 35 -2.06 -0.88 -5.97
N SER A 36 -2.78 -1.87 -5.43
CA SER A 36 -2.31 -2.59 -4.25
C SER A 36 -1.06 -3.42 -4.56
N GLU A 37 -0.93 -3.91 -5.79
CA GLU A 37 0.25 -4.66 -6.18
C GLU A 37 1.49 -3.79 -6.22
N TYR A 38 1.37 -2.59 -6.77
CA TYR A 38 2.49 -1.67 -6.78
C TYR A 38 2.88 -1.26 -5.38
N LEU A 39 1.89 -0.98 -4.54
CA LEU A 39 2.13 -0.62 -3.15
C LEU A 39 2.88 -1.74 -2.44
N ALA A 40 2.44 -2.99 -2.60
CA ALA A 40 3.12 -4.13 -1.99
C ALA A 40 4.57 -4.24 -2.47
N GLY A 41 4.80 -3.98 -3.74
CA GLY A 41 6.15 -3.99 -4.30
C GLY A 41 7.05 -2.94 -3.67
N ARG A 42 6.51 -1.74 -3.45
CA ARG A 42 7.29 -0.69 -2.79
C ARG A 42 7.57 -1.01 -1.33
N ILE A 43 6.58 -1.58 -0.63
CA ILE A 43 6.78 -2.01 0.75
C ILE A 43 7.87 -3.07 0.82
N GLN A 44 7.80 -4.04 -0.09
CA GLN A 44 8.82 -5.08 -0.17
C GLN A 44 10.22 -4.48 -0.31
N GLU A 45 10.35 -3.53 -1.21
CA GLU A 45 11.65 -2.92 -1.51
C GLU A 45 12.14 -2.04 -0.35
N ARG A 46 11.24 -1.24 0.20
CA ARG A 46 11.63 -0.29 1.27
C ARG A 46 11.94 -0.98 2.59
N TYR A 47 11.29 -2.09 2.87
CA TYR A 47 11.46 -2.79 4.14
C TYR A 47 12.28 -4.07 4.03
N GLY A 48 12.64 -4.47 2.81
CA GLY A 48 13.45 -5.68 2.63
C GLY A 48 12.76 -6.95 3.06
N ILE A 49 11.45 -7.05 2.86
CA ILE A 49 10.66 -8.22 3.23
C ILE A 49 10.24 -9.00 1.99
N ALA A 50 9.78 -10.24 2.21
CA ALA A 50 9.33 -11.07 1.09
C ALA A 50 8.05 -10.52 0.48
N ARG A 51 7.85 -10.82 -0.81
CA ARG A 51 6.71 -10.31 -1.55
C ARG A 51 5.37 -10.75 -0.95
N ASP A 52 5.26 -12.01 -0.56
CA ASP A 52 4.01 -12.52 0.01
C ASP A 52 3.74 -11.89 1.37
N VAL A 53 4.77 -11.56 2.13
CA VAL A 53 4.61 -10.86 3.40
C VAL A 53 4.07 -9.44 3.13
N ALA A 54 4.66 -8.75 2.16
CA ALA A 54 4.20 -7.40 1.81
C ALA A 54 2.75 -7.43 1.33
N LYS A 55 2.40 -8.40 0.48
CA LYS A 55 1.03 -8.54 -0.01
C LYS A 55 0.05 -8.80 1.13
N ALA A 56 0.45 -9.64 2.08
CA ALA A 56 -0.40 -9.94 3.23
C ALA A 56 -0.65 -8.69 4.06
N GLN A 57 0.37 -7.86 4.25
CA GLN A 57 0.22 -6.62 5.00
C GLN A 57 -0.75 -5.67 4.31
N VAL A 58 -0.64 -5.53 2.99
CA VAL A 58 -1.54 -4.67 2.24
C VAL A 58 -2.97 -5.20 2.30
N LYS A 59 -3.13 -6.51 2.17
CA LYS A 59 -4.44 -7.13 2.23
C LYS A 59 -5.10 -6.89 3.59
N GLU A 60 -4.34 -7.06 4.66
CA GLU A 60 -4.85 -6.82 5.99
C GLU A 60 -5.24 -5.36 6.19
N PHE A 61 -4.42 -4.45 5.70
CA PHE A 61 -4.73 -3.03 5.75
C PHE A 61 -6.05 -2.74 5.04
N ALA A 62 -6.22 -3.29 3.85
CA ALA A 62 -7.43 -3.07 3.07
C ALA A 62 -8.67 -3.66 3.75
N SER A 63 -8.51 -4.76 4.47
CA SER A 63 -9.65 -5.41 5.13
C SER A 63 -10.20 -4.59 6.30
N GLN A 64 -9.44 -3.63 6.78
CA GLN A 64 -9.85 -2.79 7.90
C GLN A 64 -10.50 -1.48 7.44
N LEU A 65 -10.69 -1.31 6.17
CA LEU A 65 -11.31 -0.10 5.62
C LEU A 65 -12.83 -0.04 5.75
#